data_81c256f447866a1d9555e27db58210c1
#
_entry.id   81c256f447866a1d9555e27db58210c1
#
_cell.length_a   1.000
_cell.length_b   1.000
_cell.length_c   1.000
_cell.angle_alpha   90.00
_cell.angle_beta   90.00
_cell.angle_gamma   90.00
#
_symmetry.space_group_name_H-M   'P 1'
#
loop_
_entity.id
_entity.type
_entity.pdbx_description
1 polymer ?
#
loop_
_entity_poly.entity_id
_entity_poly.type
_entity_poly.pdbx_seq_one_letter_code
_entity_poly.pdbx_strand_id
1 'polypeptide(L)'
;MGLLDKIFGKGESVDVPDLEEVMEAEGDVVSPPAEFYVKRIDLRNEGDGDLVVKELTQKNVIILNLLPLSKQPNRLKGIIAKLKSHAGKINGDIALLSTDSIILTPSNVKIVKSKPKPKKAL
;
A
#
# COMPACT_ATOMS: atom_id res chain seq x y z
N MET A 1 3.62 -34.52 11.52
CA MET A 1 3.88 -33.89 11.52
C MET A 1 3.62 -32.87 12.19
N GLY A 2 3.60 -32.18 12.24
CA GLY A 2 3.41 -31.29 13.00
C GLY A 2 2.38 -30.41 12.79
N LEU A 3 2.35 -29.36 13.52
CA LEU A 3 1.41 -28.45 13.38
C LEU A 3 1.40 -27.89 12.04
N LEU A 4 2.51 -27.68 11.42
CA LEU A 4 2.50 -27.12 10.14
C LEU A 4 1.82 -28.02 9.18
N ASP A 5 1.94 -29.27 9.34
CA ASP A 5 1.28 -30.13 8.52
C ASP A 5 -0.15 -30.00 8.68
N LYS A 6 -0.62 -29.82 9.81
CA LYS A 6 -1.96 -29.62 9.98
C LYS A 6 -2.37 -28.40 9.40
N ILE A 7 -1.64 -27.40 9.43
CA ILE A 7 -2.03 -26.13 8.92
C ILE A 7 -1.88 -26.07 7.46
N PHE A 8 -0.82 -26.51 6.93
CA PHE A 8 -0.67 -26.39 5.58
C PHE A 8 -0.85 -27.61 4.83
N GLY A 9 -0.71 -28.59 5.38
CA GLY A 9 -0.69 -29.62 4.65
C GLY A 9 -1.72 -30.27 4.17
N LYS A 10 -2.42 -30.72 4.54
CA LYS A 10 -3.32 -31.38 4.16
C LYS A 10 -3.98 -30.85 3.23
N GLY A 11 -3.67 -30.06 2.91
CA GLY A 11 -4.23 -29.56 1.96
C GLY A 11 -5.54 -29.27 2.08
N GLU A 12 -5.95 -29.57 2.84
CA GLU A 12 -7.16 -29.35 2.89
C GLU A 12 -7.40 -28.18 3.32
N SER A 13 -8.07 -27.82 3.20
CA SER A 13 -8.45 -26.71 3.53
C SER A 13 -8.04 -26.27 4.55
N VAL A 14 -7.34 -25.75 4.55
CA VAL A 14 -6.93 -25.30 5.49
C VAL A 14 -7.71 -24.50 6.04
N ASP A 15 -8.03 -24.51 6.88
CA ASP A 15 -8.68 -23.66 7.44
C ASP A 15 -8.02 -22.50 7.78
N VAL A 16 -7.54 -21.77 6.96
CA VAL A 16 -7.02 -20.55 7.27
C VAL A 16 -8.09 -19.69 7.66
N PRO A 17 -8.11 -19.13 8.74
CA PRO A 17 -9.16 -18.26 9.12
C PRO A 17 -9.15 -17.08 8.24
N ASP A 18 -10.26 -16.45 8.12
CA ASP A 18 -10.37 -15.25 7.43
C ASP A 18 -9.54 -14.25 8.15
N LEU A 19 -8.57 -13.68 7.55
CA LEU A 19 -7.74 -12.71 8.21
C LEU A 19 -8.49 -11.51 8.70
N GLU A 20 -9.46 -11.07 7.98
CA GLU A 20 -10.23 -9.98 8.44
C GLU A 20 -10.94 -10.32 9.69
N GLU A 21 -11.44 -11.48 9.81
CA GLU A 21 -12.14 -11.86 10.97
C GLU A 21 -11.21 -11.99 12.13
N VAL A 22 -10.05 -12.52 11.94
CA VAL A 22 -9.09 -12.62 12.99
C VAL A 22 -8.65 -11.24 13.45
N MET A 23 -8.42 -10.34 12.54
CA MET A 23 -8.00 -9.02 12.92
C MET A 23 -9.08 -8.29 13.67
N GLU A 24 -10.28 -8.47 13.30
CA GLU A 24 -11.33 -7.80 14.00
C GLU A 24 -11.61 -8.37 15.33
N ALA A 25 -11.41 -9.61 15.50
CA ALA A 25 -11.66 -10.21 16.76
C ALA A 25 -10.79 -9.66 17.83
N GLU A 26 -9.61 -9.25 17.48
CA GLU A 26 -8.84 -8.68 18.46
C GLU A 26 -8.86 -7.30 18.39
N GLY A 27 -9.52 -6.74 17.55
CA GLY A 27 -9.36 -5.48 17.28
C GLY A 27 -10.02 -4.43 17.81
N ASP A 28 -10.90 -4.63 18.59
CA ASP A 28 -11.49 -3.53 19.09
C ASP A 28 -10.78 -2.91 20.13
N VAL A 29 -9.53 -3.04 20.18
CA VAL A 29 -8.80 -2.40 21.17
C VAL A 29 -8.76 -0.97 20.91
N VAL A 30 -9.02 -0.18 21.82
CA VAL A 30 -8.96 1.22 21.66
C VAL A 30 -7.51 1.60 21.73
N SER A 31 -6.95 2.08 20.70
CA SER A 31 -5.58 2.47 20.70
C SER A 31 -5.42 3.93 20.89
N PRO A 32 -4.38 4.38 21.43
CA PRO A 32 -4.13 5.79 21.53
C PRO A 32 -3.92 6.36 20.15
N PRO A 33 -4.08 7.59 19.97
CA PRO A 33 -3.86 8.20 18.67
C PRO A 33 -2.42 8.00 18.22
N ALA A 34 -2.23 7.76 16.98
CA ALA A 34 -0.90 7.55 16.45
C ALA A 34 -0.34 8.84 15.91
N GLU A 35 0.97 8.89 15.79
CA GLU A 35 1.56 10.05 15.19
C GLU A 35 1.38 9.98 13.71
N PHE A 36 1.39 8.81 13.13
CA PHE A 36 1.23 8.67 11.71
C PHE A 36 0.31 7.52 11.44
N TYR A 37 -0.39 7.55 10.34
CA TYR A 37 -1.29 6.50 9.96
C TYR A 37 -0.94 5.95 8.59
N VAL A 38 -1.28 4.71 8.34
CA VAL A 38 -1.20 4.14 7.01
C VAL A 38 -2.64 4.05 6.54
N LYS A 39 -2.97 4.73 5.46
CA LYS A 39 -4.32 4.78 4.97
C LYS A 39 -4.42 4.25 3.57
N ARG A 40 -5.52 3.60 3.25
CA ARG A 40 -5.73 3.12 1.92
C ARG A 40 -6.72 4.01 1.22
N ILE A 41 -6.45 4.38 -0.01
CA ILE A 41 -7.34 5.22 -0.79
C ILE A 41 -7.54 4.57 -2.14
N ASP A 42 -8.76 4.56 -2.64
CA ASP A 42 -9.03 4.08 -3.98
C ASP A 42 -8.99 5.28 -4.90
N LEU A 43 -8.20 5.21 -5.95
CA LEU A 43 -8.04 6.33 -6.85
C LEU A 43 -9.11 6.25 -7.93
N ARG A 44 -10.13 7.04 -7.82
CA ARG A 44 -11.23 7.04 -8.77
C ARG A 44 -11.20 8.25 -9.66
N ASN A 45 -10.62 9.32 -9.19
CA ASN A 45 -10.59 10.56 -9.94
C ASN A 45 -9.51 11.47 -9.41
N GLU A 46 -9.42 12.64 -9.98
CA GLU A 46 -8.39 13.60 -9.59
C GLU A 46 -8.56 14.07 -8.15
N GLY A 47 -9.79 14.14 -7.69
CA GLY A 47 -10.03 14.53 -6.31
C GLY A 47 -9.42 13.57 -5.31
N ASP A 48 -9.41 12.29 -5.65
CA ASP A 48 -8.77 11.30 -4.79
C ASP A 48 -7.26 11.52 -4.80
N GLY A 49 -6.71 11.95 -5.92
CA GLY A 49 -5.29 12.29 -5.96
C GLY A 49 -4.98 13.46 -5.06
N ASP A 50 -5.87 14.44 -5.03
CA ASP A 50 -5.68 15.60 -4.16
C ASP A 50 -5.77 15.17 -2.70
N LEU A 51 -6.60 14.20 -2.40
CA LEU A 51 -6.71 13.69 -1.06
C LEU A 51 -5.40 13.01 -0.65
N VAL A 52 -4.77 12.30 -1.56
CA VAL A 52 -3.49 11.68 -1.29
C VAL A 52 -2.47 12.75 -0.92
N VAL A 53 -2.43 13.83 -1.67
CA VAL A 53 -1.50 14.91 -1.40
C VAL A 53 -1.75 15.47 -0.01
N LYS A 54 -3.00 15.66 0.35
CA LYS A 54 -3.34 16.20 1.63
C LYS A 54 -2.89 15.27 2.74
N GLU A 55 -3.09 13.97 2.57
CA GLU A 55 -2.71 13.02 3.58
C GLU A 55 -1.20 12.94 3.72
N LEU A 56 -0.48 13.06 2.62
CA LEU A 56 0.97 13.05 2.70
C LEU A 56 1.47 14.28 3.45
N THR A 57 0.78 15.39 3.30
CA THR A 57 1.13 16.60 4.01
C THR A 57 0.95 16.39 5.52
N GLN A 58 0.02 15.55 5.89
CA GLN A 58 -0.21 15.27 7.29
C GLN A 58 0.66 14.13 7.78
N LYS A 59 1.63 13.73 6.98
CA LYS A 59 2.58 12.73 7.34
C LYS A 59 2.05 11.33 7.43
N ASN A 60 1.02 11.04 6.67
CA ASN A 60 0.47 9.70 6.63
C ASN A 60 1.02 8.95 5.41
N VAL A 61 1.11 7.64 5.53
CA VAL A 61 1.54 6.80 4.42
C VAL A 61 0.29 6.35 3.69
N ILE A 62 0.32 6.37 2.38
CA ILE A 62 -0.86 6.02 1.59
C ILE A 62 -0.62 4.80 0.74
N ILE A 63 -1.54 3.86 0.80
CA ILE A 63 -1.57 2.75 -0.12
C ILE A 63 -2.68 3.06 -1.10
N LEU A 64 -2.34 3.31 -2.34
CA LEU A 64 -3.28 3.79 -3.32
C LEU A 64 -3.67 2.69 -4.27
N ASN A 65 -4.95 2.39 -4.33
CA ASN A 65 -5.46 1.37 -5.21
C ASN A 65 -5.79 2.01 -6.54
N LEU A 66 -5.18 1.51 -7.62
CA LEU A 66 -5.31 2.11 -8.94
C LEU A 66 -6.35 1.44 -9.81
N LEU A 67 -6.91 0.36 -9.34
CA LEU A 67 -7.84 -0.41 -10.11
C LEU A 67 -9.01 0.39 -10.68
N PRO A 68 -9.59 1.30 -9.94
CA PRO A 68 -10.73 2.02 -10.49
C PRO A 68 -10.43 2.78 -11.79
N LEU A 69 -9.19 3.17 -11.99
CA LEU A 69 -8.82 3.87 -13.20
C LEU A 69 -8.10 3.00 -14.22
N SER A 70 -8.16 1.71 -14.04
CA SER A 70 -7.41 0.81 -14.90
C SER A 70 -7.83 0.90 -16.36
N LYS A 71 -9.06 1.31 -16.61
CA LYS A 71 -9.50 1.43 -17.98
C LYS A 71 -9.33 2.81 -18.54
N GLN A 72 -8.70 3.68 -17.81
CA GLN A 72 -8.44 5.03 -18.28
C GLN A 72 -6.95 5.34 -18.09
N PRO A 73 -6.11 4.65 -18.85
CA PRO A 73 -4.66 4.71 -18.60
C PRO A 73 -4.05 6.09 -18.73
N ASN A 74 -4.56 6.89 -19.62
CA ASN A 74 -3.96 8.21 -19.79
C ASN A 74 -4.28 9.09 -18.60
N ARG A 75 -5.47 8.95 -18.08
CA ARG A 75 -5.87 9.72 -16.92
C ARG A 75 -5.07 9.25 -15.72
N LEU A 76 -4.95 7.94 -15.59
CA LEU A 76 -4.18 7.36 -14.51
C LEU A 76 -2.73 7.84 -14.57
N LYS A 77 -2.12 7.83 -15.74
CA LYS A 77 -0.77 8.27 -15.87
C LYS A 77 -0.59 9.70 -15.45
N GLY A 78 -1.54 10.54 -15.78
CA GLY A 78 -1.47 11.95 -15.42
C GLY A 78 -1.51 12.15 -13.92
N ILE A 79 -2.37 11.41 -13.26
CA ILE A 79 -2.49 11.55 -11.81
C ILE A 79 -1.23 11.01 -11.14
N ILE A 80 -0.73 9.87 -11.61
CA ILE A 80 0.47 9.29 -11.01
C ILE A 80 1.67 10.23 -11.22
N ALA A 81 1.76 10.87 -12.35
CA ALA A 81 2.86 11.79 -12.60
C ALA A 81 2.83 12.96 -11.62
N LYS A 82 1.64 13.44 -11.30
CA LYS A 82 1.53 14.50 -10.34
C LYS A 82 1.91 14.01 -8.96
N LEU A 83 1.51 12.81 -8.59
CA LEU A 83 1.82 12.29 -7.29
C LEU A 83 3.32 12.02 -7.16
N LYS A 84 3.95 11.57 -8.23
CA LYS A 84 5.35 11.35 -8.20
C LYS A 84 6.10 12.64 -8.03
N SER A 85 5.66 13.68 -8.71
CA SER A 85 6.27 14.98 -8.60
C SER A 85 6.13 15.51 -7.18
N HIS A 86 4.95 15.34 -6.60
CA HIS A 86 4.70 15.83 -5.25
C HIS A 86 5.58 15.07 -4.25
N ALA A 87 5.68 13.75 -4.39
CA ALA A 87 6.51 12.96 -3.49
C ALA A 87 7.96 13.43 -3.57
N GLY A 88 8.43 13.76 -4.74
CA GLY A 88 9.78 14.27 -4.87
C GLY A 88 9.95 15.61 -4.18
N LYS A 89 8.97 16.47 -4.29
CA LYS A 89 9.06 17.78 -3.68
C LYS A 89 9.09 17.71 -2.17
N ILE A 90 8.38 16.80 -1.59
CA ILE A 90 8.33 16.73 -0.14
C ILE A 90 9.37 15.77 0.42
N ASN A 91 10.22 15.24 -0.43
CA ASN A 91 11.24 14.30 -0.01
C ASN A 91 10.59 13.02 0.55
N GLY A 92 9.48 12.62 -0.01
CA GLY A 92 8.86 11.36 0.31
C GLY A 92 9.33 10.31 -0.67
N ASP A 93 8.52 9.31 -0.86
CA ASP A 93 8.89 8.23 -1.78
C ASP A 93 7.63 7.62 -2.38
N ILE A 94 7.82 6.85 -3.44
CA ILE A 94 6.71 6.21 -4.10
C ILE A 94 7.22 4.91 -4.69
N ALA A 95 6.50 3.86 -4.59
CA ALA A 95 6.90 2.58 -5.15
C ALA A 95 5.68 1.75 -5.50
N LEU A 96 5.87 0.85 -6.42
CA LEU A 96 4.82 -0.05 -6.80
C LEU A 96 4.69 -1.12 -5.73
N LEU A 97 3.51 -1.35 -5.26
CA LEU A 97 3.26 -2.34 -4.25
C LEU A 97 2.76 -3.61 -4.91
N SER A 98 1.97 -3.48 -5.92
CA SER A 98 1.47 -4.62 -6.67
C SER A 98 1.09 -4.11 -8.06
N THR A 99 0.54 -4.92 -8.90
CA THR A 99 0.17 -4.48 -10.24
C THR A 99 -0.90 -3.41 -10.18
N ASP A 100 -1.66 -3.36 -9.10
CA ASP A 100 -2.77 -2.42 -9.01
C ASP A 100 -2.64 -1.43 -7.90
N SER A 101 -1.52 -1.39 -7.23
CA SER A 101 -1.41 -0.44 -6.14
C SER A 101 -0.01 0.09 -5.93
N ILE A 102 0.05 1.28 -5.43
CA ILE A 102 1.33 1.90 -5.14
C ILE A 102 1.31 2.38 -3.71
N ILE A 103 2.48 2.58 -3.15
CA ILE A 103 2.61 3.10 -1.82
C ILE A 103 3.33 4.42 -1.91
N LEU A 104 2.82 5.41 -1.18
CA LEU A 104 3.43 6.73 -1.14
C LEU A 104 3.73 7.09 0.29
N THR A 105 4.85 7.70 0.51
CA THR A 105 5.27 8.04 1.86
C THR A 105 5.44 9.55 2.00
N PRO A 106 5.26 10.04 3.22
CA PRO A 106 5.40 11.46 3.46
C PRO A 106 6.87 11.86 3.58
N SER A 107 7.07 13.09 3.95
CA SER A 107 8.36 13.67 4.06
C SER A 107 9.31 12.87 4.89
N ASN A 108 10.45 12.62 4.36
CA ASN A 108 11.53 11.93 5.07
C ASN A 108 11.25 10.47 5.44
N VAL A 109 10.26 9.87 4.80
CA VAL A 109 10.01 8.46 4.97
C VAL A 109 10.33 7.80 3.64
N LYS A 110 11.27 6.89 3.65
CA LYS A 110 11.72 6.26 2.42
C LYS A 110 11.37 4.80 2.40
N ILE A 111 11.17 4.27 1.22
CA ILE A 111 10.81 2.89 1.05
C ILE A 111 12.07 2.10 0.74
N VAL A 112 12.32 1.08 1.53
CA VAL A 112 13.46 0.24 1.26
C VAL A 112 12.98 -0.83 0.30
N LYS A 113 13.42 -0.75 -0.94
CA LYS A 113 12.95 -1.65 -1.94
C LYS A 113 13.88 -2.81 -2.10
N SER A 114 13.31 -3.98 -2.19
CA SER A 114 14.11 -5.09 -2.33
C SER A 114 14.53 -5.17 -3.75
N LYS A 115 15.78 -5.12 -4.08
CA LYS A 115 16.15 -5.10 -5.36
C LYS A 115 16.37 -6.42 -5.86
N PRO A 116 16.01 -6.75 -6.98
CA PRO A 116 16.24 -8.01 -7.51
C PRO A 116 17.69 -8.13 -7.75
N LYS A 117 18.23 -9.28 -7.73
CA LYS A 117 19.52 -9.40 -7.90
C LYS A 117 19.95 -8.98 -9.17
N PRO A 118 20.85 -8.42 -9.35
CA PRO A 118 21.27 -7.85 -10.53
C PRO A 118 21.64 -8.91 -11.39
N LYS A 119 21.16 -9.04 -12.30
CA LYS A 119 21.45 -9.94 -13.08
C LYS A 119 22.56 -9.75 -13.67
N LYS A 120 23.09 -9.35 -13.84
CA LYS A 120 24.15 -9.16 -14.29
C LYS A 120 25.04 -9.06 -13.86
N ALA A 121 25.24 -9.23 -13.70
CA ALA A 121 26.01 -9.04 -13.16
C ALA A 121 26.89 -9.39 -13.66
N LEU A 122 27.02 -9.54 -14.11
CA LEU A 122 27.75 -9.87 -14.47
C LEU A 122 28.07 -9.86 -14.84
#